data_cf05968d584a107274a0247ac30bfcf1
#
_entry.id   cf05968d584a107274a0247ac30bfcf1
#
_cell.length_a   1.000
_cell.length_b   1.000
_cell.length_c   1.000
_cell.angle_alpha   90.00
_cell.angle_beta   90.00
_cell.angle_gamma   90.00
#
_symmetry.space_group_name_H-M   'P 1'
#
loop_
_entity.id
_entity.type
_entity.pdbx_description
1 polymer ?
#
loop_
_entity_poly.entity_id
_entity_poly.type
_entity_poly.pdbx_seq_one_letter_code
_entity_poly.pdbx_strand_id
1 'polypeptide(L)'
;MMKIFSIIALGLIITLKAMAYEEANYEVVKQNKIYEIRKYSDRLAIETTNSNKGSSFRKLFNYISGDNENKEEISMTTPVTQVEKKGNMTMQFYLPSKFNKDNIPNPSGLDVKILNVKGGYYAVIRYSGRASDKNFIKHKDIL
;
A
#
# COMPACT_ATOMS: atom_id res chain seq x y z
N MET A 1 -53.09 -27.62 29.44
CA MET A 1 -52.69 -26.52 28.56
C MET A 1 -51.21 -26.20 28.74
N MET A 2 -50.37 -26.70 27.87
CA MET A 2 -48.92 -26.33 27.85
C MET A 2 -48.74 -25.09 27.00
N LYS A 3 -48.25 -24.02 27.62
CA LYS A 3 -47.81 -22.81 26.87
C LYS A 3 -46.41 -23.01 26.38
N ILE A 4 -46.23 -23.16 25.06
CA ILE A 4 -44.93 -23.20 24.43
C ILE A 4 -44.43 -21.76 24.30
N PHE A 5 -43.41 -21.41 25.08
CA PHE A 5 -42.69 -20.15 24.89
C PHE A 5 -41.67 -20.34 23.75
N SER A 6 -41.94 -19.75 22.60
CA SER A 6 -41.03 -19.70 21.48
C SER A 6 -40.01 -18.60 21.77
N ILE A 7 -38.76 -18.99 22.14
CA ILE A 7 -37.64 -18.07 22.29
C ILE A 7 -37.07 -17.83 20.88
N ILE A 8 -37.39 -16.70 20.30
CA ILE A 8 -36.72 -16.22 19.08
C ILE A 8 -35.36 -15.67 19.50
N ALA A 9 -34.30 -16.47 19.35
CA ALA A 9 -32.93 -15.97 19.49
C ALA A 9 -32.60 -15.13 18.27
N LEU A 10 -32.71 -13.80 18.41
CA LEU A 10 -32.25 -12.84 17.43
C LEU A 10 -30.72 -12.83 17.45
N GLY A 11 -30.11 -13.65 16.57
CA GLY A 11 -28.68 -13.69 16.38
C GLY A 11 -28.17 -12.36 15.77
N LEU A 12 -27.56 -11.54 16.61
CA LEU A 12 -26.85 -10.34 16.18
C LEU A 12 -25.62 -10.76 15.36
N ILE A 13 -25.75 -10.82 14.04
CA ILE A 13 -24.62 -11.05 13.14
C ILE A 13 -23.79 -9.76 13.11
N ILE A 14 -22.77 -9.70 13.97
CA ILE A 14 -21.75 -8.65 13.90
C ILE A 14 -20.87 -9.00 12.70
N THR A 15 -21.13 -8.40 11.56
CA THR A 15 -20.20 -8.45 10.41
C THR A 15 -18.97 -7.61 10.78
N LEU A 16 -17.93 -8.27 11.26
CA LEU A 16 -16.60 -7.66 11.28
C LEU A 16 -16.23 -7.37 9.82
N LYS A 17 -16.31 -6.12 9.41
CA LYS A 17 -15.64 -5.67 8.19
C LYS A 17 -14.15 -5.77 8.48
N ALA A 18 -13.52 -6.83 8.01
CA ALA A 18 -12.06 -6.85 7.89
C ALA A 18 -11.69 -5.62 7.06
N MET A 19 -10.92 -4.70 7.64
CA MET A 19 -10.36 -3.56 6.90
C MET A 19 -9.30 -4.11 5.96
N ALA A 20 -9.73 -4.55 4.79
CA ALA A 20 -8.81 -4.90 3.73
C ALA A 20 -8.21 -3.59 3.20
N TYR A 21 -6.88 -3.48 3.25
CA TYR A 21 -6.17 -2.40 2.59
C TYR A 21 -6.42 -2.49 1.07
N GLU A 22 -6.64 -1.35 0.44
CA GLU A 22 -6.73 -1.29 -1.02
C GLU A 22 -5.40 -1.73 -1.63
N GLU A 23 -5.46 -2.73 -2.52
CA GLU A 23 -4.30 -3.19 -3.29
C GLU A 23 -4.36 -2.60 -4.69
N ALA A 24 -3.19 -2.24 -5.24
CA ALA A 24 -3.10 -1.75 -6.59
C ALA A 24 -3.58 -2.78 -7.61
N ASN A 25 -4.52 -2.41 -8.46
CA ASN A 25 -5.03 -3.27 -9.52
C ASN A 25 -3.94 -3.59 -10.53
N TYR A 26 -3.85 -4.85 -10.91
CA TYR A 26 -2.94 -5.34 -11.95
C TYR A 26 -3.57 -6.48 -12.75
N GLU A 27 -3.05 -6.67 -13.95
CA GLU A 27 -3.33 -7.82 -14.81
C GLU A 27 -2.12 -8.75 -14.79
N VAL A 28 -2.33 -10.06 -14.58
CA VAL A 28 -1.27 -11.06 -14.73
C VAL A 28 -1.17 -11.44 -16.20
N VAL A 29 -0.11 -10.98 -16.85
CA VAL A 29 0.12 -11.21 -18.29
C VAL A 29 0.80 -12.55 -18.54
N LYS A 30 1.68 -12.95 -17.61
CA LYS A 30 2.41 -14.23 -17.66
C LYS A 30 2.72 -14.70 -16.27
N GLN A 31 2.64 -15.99 -16.04
CA GLN A 31 2.97 -16.60 -14.76
C GLN A 31 3.71 -17.92 -14.96
N ASN A 32 4.66 -18.19 -14.08
CA ASN A 32 5.29 -19.51 -13.91
C ASN A 32 5.41 -19.84 -12.42
N LYS A 33 6.16 -20.89 -12.07
CA LYS A 33 6.33 -21.31 -10.65
C LYS A 33 7.18 -20.36 -9.81
N ILE A 34 7.92 -19.46 -10.43
CA ILE A 34 8.91 -18.60 -9.77
C ILE A 34 8.42 -17.15 -9.71
N TYR A 35 7.90 -16.61 -10.82
CA TYR A 35 7.53 -15.21 -10.93
C TYR A 35 6.25 -15.01 -11.76
N GLU A 36 5.70 -13.83 -11.63
CA GLU A 36 4.60 -13.30 -12.45
C GLU A 36 5.09 -12.07 -13.21
N ILE A 37 4.63 -11.90 -14.46
CA ILE A 37 4.69 -10.61 -15.15
C ILE A 37 3.33 -9.94 -14.95
N ARG A 38 3.34 -8.82 -14.26
CA ARG A 38 2.15 -8.02 -13.98
C ARG A 38 2.19 -6.72 -14.76
N LYS A 39 1.04 -6.34 -15.29
CA LYS A 39 0.82 -5.04 -15.91
C LYS A 39 0.02 -4.16 -14.95
N TYR A 40 0.59 -3.01 -14.58
CA TYR A 40 -0.06 -2.01 -13.74
C TYR A 40 -0.45 -0.79 -14.57
N SER A 41 -1.52 -0.11 -14.16
CA SER A 41 -1.89 1.22 -14.63
C SER A 41 -1.08 2.31 -13.91
N ASP A 42 -1.12 3.55 -14.40
CA ASP A 42 -0.60 4.72 -13.69
C ASP A 42 -1.27 4.86 -12.32
N ARG A 43 -0.50 5.26 -11.30
CA ARG A 43 -0.97 5.39 -9.92
C ARG A 43 -0.40 6.63 -9.27
N LEU A 44 -1.21 7.31 -8.47
CA LEU A 44 -0.69 8.34 -7.58
C LEU A 44 0.02 7.70 -6.38
N ALA A 45 1.10 8.33 -5.98
CA ALA A 45 1.84 7.96 -4.78
C ALA A 45 2.37 9.21 -4.07
N ILE A 46 2.67 9.06 -2.80
CA ILE A 46 3.53 9.96 -2.05
C ILE A 46 4.89 9.32 -1.88
N GLU A 47 5.93 10.14 -1.94
CA GLU A 47 7.31 9.71 -1.90
C GLU A 47 8.13 10.55 -0.93
N THR A 48 9.05 9.91 -0.24
CA THR A 48 10.13 10.57 0.48
C THR A 48 11.45 9.84 0.26
N THR A 49 12.54 10.59 0.24
CA THR A 49 13.89 10.03 0.11
C THR A 49 14.69 10.35 1.37
N ASN A 50 15.24 9.32 1.99
CA ASN A 50 16.05 9.47 3.20
C ASN A 50 17.03 8.27 3.31
N SER A 51 18.14 8.48 4.01
CA SER A 51 19.07 7.40 4.36
C SER A 51 18.52 6.43 5.43
N ASN A 52 17.49 6.83 6.18
CA ASN A 52 16.89 6.05 7.26
C ASN A 52 15.47 5.59 6.90
N LYS A 53 15.27 4.26 6.79
CA LYS A 53 13.98 3.62 6.44
C LYS A 53 12.86 3.96 7.42
N GLY A 54 13.13 3.97 8.72
CA GLY A 54 12.13 4.27 9.75
C GLY A 54 11.66 5.72 9.72
N SER A 55 12.57 6.65 9.43
CA SER A 55 12.23 8.06 9.24
C SER A 55 11.37 8.26 7.99
N SER A 56 11.68 7.58 6.88
CA SER A 56 10.89 7.63 5.64
C SER A 56 9.47 7.15 5.86
N PHE A 57 9.30 5.99 6.51
CA PHE A 57 7.97 5.47 6.83
C PHE A 57 7.15 6.46 7.66
N ARG A 58 7.75 7.02 8.71
CA ARG A 58 7.05 7.96 9.61
C ARG A 58 6.58 9.21 8.88
N LYS A 59 7.39 9.78 7.98
CA LYS A 59 7.00 10.96 7.19
C LYS A 59 5.79 10.69 6.32
N LEU A 60 5.79 9.56 5.60
CA LEU A 60 4.65 9.18 4.76
C LEU A 60 3.42 8.83 5.60
N PHE A 61 3.63 8.16 6.74
CA PHE A 61 2.55 7.83 7.66
C PHE A 61 1.90 9.08 8.27
N ASN A 62 2.69 10.08 8.66
CA ASN A 62 2.15 11.35 9.15
C ASN A 62 1.27 12.03 8.11
N TYR A 63 1.72 12.06 6.84
CA TYR A 63 0.92 12.63 5.76
C TYR A 63 -0.46 11.96 5.64
N ILE A 64 -0.52 10.64 5.59
CA ILE A 64 -1.81 9.92 5.50
C ILE A 64 -2.63 9.99 6.77
N SER A 65 -2.02 10.30 7.92
CA SER A 65 -2.69 10.53 9.20
C SER A 65 -3.18 11.97 9.40
N GLY A 66 -3.15 12.81 8.37
CA GLY A 66 -3.69 14.16 8.40
C GLY A 66 -2.64 15.28 8.44
N ASP A 67 -1.34 14.99 8.32
CA ASP A 67 -0.32 16.03 8.15
C ASP A 67 -0.26 16.49 6.68
N ASN A 68 -1.39 16.99 6.23
CA ASN A 68 -1.63 17.54 4.91
C ASN A 68 -2.51 18.79 4.99
N GLU A 69 -2.62 19.51 3.90
CA GLU A 69 -3.30 20.81 3.82
C GLU A 69 -4.75 20.76 4.32
N ASN A 70 -5.47 19.67 4.04
CA ASN A 70 -6.87 19.51 4.40
C ASN A 70 -7.09 18.89 5.79
N LYS A 71 -6.03 18.47 6.50
CA LYS A 71 -6.12 17.65 7.72
C LYS A 71 -6.93 16.35 7.51
N GLU A 72 -6.88 15.82 6.30
CA GLU A 72 -7.63 14.64 5.87
C GLU A 72 -6.87 13.35 6.20
N GLU A 73 -7.55 12.40 6.82
CA GLU A 73 -7.04 11.03 6.96
C GLU A 73 -7.23 10.27 5.65
N ILE A 74 -6.14 9.69 5.17
CA ILE A 74 -6.08 8.91 3.93
C ILE A 74 -5.83 7.45 4.30
N SER A 75 -6.68 6.55 3.82
CA SER A 75 -6.52 5.12 4.10
C SER A 75 -5.20 4.59 3.55
N MET A 76 -4.53 3.74 4.33
CA MET A 76 -3.33 3.05 3.86
C MET A 76 -3.66 2.09 2.72
N THR A 77 -2.76 1.98 1.76
CA THR A 77 -2.85 0.99 0.67
C THR A 77 -1.65 0.04 0.69
N THR A 78 -1.70 -0.99 -0.12
CA THR A 78 -0.60 -1.92 -0.35
C THR A 78 -0.26 -1.98 -1.85
N PRO A 79 0.99 -2.27 -2.21
CA PRO A 79 2.19 -2.43 -1.37
C PRO A 79 2.86 -1.11 -0.98
N VAL A 80 3.70 -1.13 0.05
CA VAL A 80 4.71 -0.09 0.27
C VAL A 80 5.93 -0.39 -0.60
N THR A 81 6.33 0.56 -1.42
CA THR A 81 7.49 0.40 -2.30
C THR A 81 8.74 1.04 -1.68
N GLN A 82 9.84 0.32 -1.75
CA GLN A 82 11.17 0.81 -1.38
C GLN A 82 12.13 0.61 -2.54
N VAL A 83 12.82 1.66 -2.92
CA VAL A 83 13.81 1.64 -4.01
C VAL A 83 15.07 2.34 -3.52
N GLU A 84 16.21 1.66 -3.68
CA GLU A 84 17.51 2.29 -3.47
C GLU A 84 17.94 3.01 -4.74
N LYS A 85 18.23 4.32 -4.64
CA LYS A 85 18.77 5.13 -5.73
C LYS A 85 19.99 5.89 -5.23
N LYS A 86 21.16 5.59 -5.78
CA LYS A 86 22.44 6.29 -5.47
C LYS A 86 22.73 6.35 -3.96
N GLY A 87 22.55 5.24 -3.25
CA GLY A 87 22.81 5.15 -1.81
C GLY A 87 21.71 5.75 -0.92
N ASN A 88 20.66 6.32 -1.49
CA ASN A 88 19.52 6.82 -0.73
C ASN A 88 18.31 5.89 -0.90
N MET A 89 17.60 5.65 0.19
CA MET A 89 16.36 4.89 0.19
C MET A 89 15.18 5.81 -0.14
N THR A 90 14.52 5.54 -1.24
CA THR A 90 13.26 6.17 -1.61
C THR A 90 12.12 5.25 -1.22
N MET A 91 11.16 5.75 -0.45
CA MET A 91 9.96 5.03 -0.04
C MET A 91 8.73 5.68 -0.64
N GLN A 92 7.77 4.85 -1.08
CA GLN A 92 6.51 5.31 -1.67
C GLN A 92 5.33 4.59 -1.02
N PHE A 93 4.28 5.36 -0.71
CA PHE A 93 2.94 4.86 -0.43
C PHE A 93 2.05 5.20 -1.61
N TYR A 94 1.39 4.21 -2.18
CA TYR A 94 0.36 4.47 -3.19
C TYR A 94 -0.88 5.03 -2.51
N LEU A 95 -1.58 5.89 -3.21
CA LEU A 95 -2.80 6.52 -2.71
C LEU A 95 -4.03 5.73 -3.16
N PRO A 96 -5.12 5.72 -2.37
CA PRO A 96 -6.38 5.12 -2.78
C PRO A 96 -6.84 5.63 -4.14
N SER A 97 -7.49 4.78 -4.91
CA SER A 97 -7.95 5.07 -6.29
C SER A 97 -8.95 6.24 -6.38
N LYS A 98 -9.57 6.61 -5.27
CA LYS A 98 -10.45 7.79 -5.18
C LYS A 98 -9.73 9.12 -5.38
N PHE A 99 -8.40 9.16 -5.20
CA PHE A 99 -7.61 10.36 -5.36
C PHE A 99 -7.06 10.52 -6.77
N ASN A 100 -7.04 11.75 -7.24
CA ASN A 100 -6.41 12.21 -8.46
C ASN A 100 -5.64 13.52 -8.19
N LYS A 101 -5.03 14.11 -9.21
CA LYS A 101 -4.22 15.33 -9.05
C LYS A 101 -5.01 16.55 -8.57
N ASP A 102 -6.33 16.54 -8.78
CA ASP A 102 -7.18 17.71 -8.50
C ASP A 102 -7.74 17.68 -7.07
N ASN A 103 -7.81 16.49 -6.44
CA ASN A 103 -8.43 16.32 -5.13
C ASN A 103 -7.48 15.79 -4.04
N ILE A 104 -6.22 15.49 -4.38
CA ILE A 104 -5.24 15.06 -3.38
C ILE A 104 -4.74 16.24 -2.56
N PRO A 105 -4.81 16.22 -1.22
CA PRO A 105 -4.31 17.32 -0.40
C PRO A 105 -2.78 17.44 -0.48
N ASN A 106 -2.26 18.66 -0.56
CA ASN A 106 -0.82 18.89 -0.55
C ASN A 106 -0.20 18.52 0.80
N PRO A 107 1.05 18.00 0.82
CA PRO A 107 1.78 17.81 2.06
C PRO A 107 2.01 19.13 2.79
N SER A 108 1.95 19.13 4.13
CA SER A 108 2.27 20.30 4.95
C SER A 108 3.76 20.67 4.92
N GLY A 109 4.63 19.75 4.55
CA GLY A 109 6.08 19.93 4.52
C GLY A 109 6.71 19.55 3.18
N LEU A 110 7.98 19.92 3.01
CA LEU A 110 8.75 19.71 1.77
C LEU A 110 9.33 18.29 1.64
N ASP A 111 9.26 17.49 2.70
CA ASP A 111 9.88 16.16 2.76
C ASP A 111 9.08 15.07 2.04
N VAL A 112 7.81 15.32 1.78
CA VAL A 112 6.89 14.42 1.08
C VAL A 112 6.52 15.03 -0.25
N LYS A 113 6.57 14.24 -1.31
CA LYS A 113 6.22 14.66 -2.67
C LYS A 113 5.10 13.78 -3.22
N ILE A 114 4.16 14.39 -3.90
CA ILE A 114 3.14 13.69 -4.67
C ILE A 114 3.69 13.45 -6.08
N LEU A 115 3.53 12.22 -6.58
CA LEU A 115 3.96 11.88 -7.94
C LEU A 115 3.00 10.90 -8.61
N ASN A 116 3.02 10.90 -9.94
CA ASN A 116 2.38 9.87 -10.74
C ASN A 116 3.40 8.79 -11.08
N VAL A 117 3.24 7.60 -10.49
CA VAL A 117 4.03 6.42 -10.83
C VAL A 117 3.47 5.84 -12.12
N LYS A 118 4.28 5.86 -13.17
CA LYS A 118 3.91 5.29 -14.45
C LYS A 118 3.64 3.80 -14.33
N GLY A 119 2.56 3.37 -14.92
CA GLY A 119 2.25 1.96 -15.10
C GLY A 119 3.25 1.28 -16.04
N GLY A 120 3.09 0.00 -16.22
CA GLY A 120 3.95 -0.80 -17.08
C GLY A 120 4.01 -2.25 -16.65
N TYR A 121 4.98 -2.97 -17.21
CA TYR A 121 5.20 -4.38 -16.93
C TYR A 121 6.26 -4.55 -15.86
N TYR A 122 5.95 -5.40 -14.87
CA TYR A 122 6.84 -5.69 -13.75
C TYR A 122 6.98 -7.20 -13.58
N ALA A 123 8.22 -7.68 -13.44
CA ALA A 123 8.48 -9.02 -12.98
C ALA A 123 8.36 -9.02 -11.44
N VAL A 124 7.52 -9.88 -10.91
CA VAL A 124 7.17 -9.93 -9.50
C VAL A 124 7.41 -11.32 -8.94
N ILE A 125 8.20 -11.41 -7.89
CA ILE A 125 8.41 -12.62 -7.10
C ILE A 125 7.82 -12.41 -5.71
N ARG A 126 7.12 -13.41 -5.22
CA ARG A 126 6.63 -13.43 -3.84
C ARG A 126 7.50 -14.38 -3.02
N TYR A 127 8.00 -13.91 -1.91
CA TYR A 127 8.80 -14.71 -0.99
C TYR A 127 8.43 -14.40 0.47
N SER A 128 8.77 -15.31 1.37
CA SER A 128 8.52 -15.20 2.81
C SER A 128 9.79 -14.81 3.57
N GLY A 129 9.62 -14.46 4.84
CA GLY A 129 10.71 -14.11 5.74
C GLY A 129 10.76 -12.62 6.08
N ARG A 130 11.81 -12.20 6.79
CA ARG A 130 11.97 -10.81 7.20
C ARG A 130 12.31 -9.93 6.00
N ALA A 131 11.79 -8.71 6.00
CA ALA A 131 12.15 -7.64 5.07
C ALA A 131 13.56 -7.10 5.39
N SER A 132 14.60 -7.91 5.09
CA SER A 132 16.00 -7.57 5.25
C SER A 132 16.69 -7.47 3.89
N ASP A 133 17.76 -6.67 3.82
CA ASP A 133 18.52 -6.51 2.57
C ASP A 133 19.09 -7.84 2.08
N LYS A 134 19.56 -8.70 2.99
CA LYS A 134 20.04 -10.04 2.67
C LYS A 134 18.95 -10.89 2.00
N ASN A 135 17.73 -10.88 2.53
CA ASN A 135 16.62 -11.64 1.98
C ASN A 135 16.16 -11.07 0.63
N PHE A 136 16.16 -9.75 0.49
CA PHE A 136 15.86 -9.05 -0.75
C PHE A 136 16.87 -9.41 -1.86
N ILE A 137 18.18 -9.29 -1.60
CA ILE A 137 19.23 -9.60 -2.58
C ILE A 137 19.12 -11.05 -3.05
N LYS A 138 18.98 -12.00 -2.10
CA LYS A 138 18.81 -13.42 -2.41
C LYS A 138 17.70 -13.70 -3.43
N HIS A 139 16.57 -12.98 -3.33
CA HIS A 139 15.42 -13.23 -4.18
C HIS A 139 15.41 -12.35 -5.44
N LYS A 140 16.08 -11.19 -5.40
CA LYS A 140 16.28 -10.35 -6.58
C LYS A 140 17.07 -11.08 -7.67
N ASP A 141 18.09 -11.85 -7.28
CA ASP A 141 18.95 -12.58 -8.22
C ASP A 141 18.25 -13.76 -8.90
N ILE A 142 17.01 -14.08 -8.49
CA ILE A 142 16.16 -15.10 -9.12
C ILE A 142 15.34 -14.52 -10.29
N LEU A 143 15.11 -13.21 -10.31
CA LEU A 143 14.40 -12.50 -11.38
C LEU A 143 15.31 -12.14 -12.52
#